data_a3e279516e068a2beb2080a6ad4766f5
#
_entry.id   a3e279516e068a2beb2080a6ad4766f5
#
_cell.length_a   1.000
_cell.length_b   1.000
_cell.length_c   1.000
_cell.angle_alpha   90.00
_cell.angle_beta   90.00
_cell.angle_gamma   90.00
#
_symmetry.space_group_name_H-M   'P 1'
#
loop_
_entity.id
_entity.type
_entity.pdbx_description
1 polymer ?
#
loop_
_entity_poly.entity_id
_entity_poly.type
_entity_poly.pdbx_seq_one_letter_code
_entity_poly.pdbx_strand_id
1 'polypeptide(L)'
;MDTTNRTTLIIDGNWLLMSRLGMMMGDFVNTLPAEYLEKAKNEMIDFVAQSINKIINYWGPRIDNIMMVQDGGSWRKTLPKPALITEEYKGNRVADEEIAWNYVWDALKTLCHNFEVNHITCVTEKNIEGDDWCWYWSRYLNHVGINTIIWTSDADLKQLVQRDPTTNAWTVWFNDRSGLVVNEAEQHSDMDMLLNFDAVDPFLEQICDRVEHLTYINPDNIVMSKVICGDQGDNIKALIRVEHTTNKGKVRINRVSEKEWNKVKEELGIKTIEDFKHNKERIIQHLRMLPRFAECKDSMGDLLDMFDYNMSLVRLHKEQIPREFQLAMNKHKDEYLITDLDYLRNNYKVLAAHTEPVEELFKDLPF
;
A
#
# COMPACT_ATOMS: atom_id res chain seq x y z
N MET A 1 -2.01 15.98 27.24
CA MET A 1 -0.71 15.48 26.78
C MET A 1 -0.35 16.25 25.53
N ASP A 2 0.84 16.80 25.49
CA ASP A 2 1.31 17.49 24.27
C ASP A 2 1.50 16.42 23.18
N THR A 3 0.65 16.43 22.15
CA THR A 3 0.67 15.46 21.04
C THR A 3 1.58 15.93 19.90
N THR A 4 2.13 17.12 20.00
CA THR A 4 3.01 17.71 18.99
C THR A 4 4.32 16.95 18.94
N ASN A 5 4.59 16.26 17.83
CA ASN A 5 5.75 15.48 17.46
C ASN A 5 5.70 13.95 17.68
N ARG A 6 4.58 13.35 18.04
CA ARG A 6 4.50 11.88 18.06
C ARG A 6 4.49 11.32 16.64
N THR A 7 5.12 10.17 16.48
CA THR A 7 5.20 9.48 15.19
C THR A 7 4.87 8.00 15.33
N THR A 8 3.94 7.52 14.51
CA THR A 8 3.53 6.11 14.46
C THR A 8 4.06 5.45 13.19
N LEU A 9 4.71 4.31 13.33
CA LEU A 9 5.07 3.44 12.22
C LEU A 9 3.90 2.51 11.89
N ILE A 10 3.32 2.66 10.70
CA ILE A 10 2.27 1.78 10.16
C ILE A 10 2.95 0.70 9.33
N ILE A 11 2.79 -0.55 9.72
CA ILE A 11 3.38 -1.72 9.06
C ILE A 11 2.33 -2.34 8.14
N ASP A 12 2.63 -2.44 6.86
CA ASP A 12 1.86 -3.24 5.91
C ASP A 12 2.20 -4.72 6.15
N GLY A 13 1.34 -5.41 6.91
CA GLY A 13 1.58 -6.77 7.38
C GLY A 13 1.59 -7.80 6.26
N ASN A 14 0.69 -7.68 5.29
CA ASN A 14 0.63 -8.58 4.13
C ASN A 14 1.89 -8.45 3.27
N TRP A 15 2.29 -7.22 2.94
CA TRP A 15 3.55 -7.02 2.22
C TRP A 15 4.75 -7.57 2.99
N LEU A 16 4.85 -7.30 4.28
CA LEU A 16 5.99 -7.74 5.09
C LEU A 16 6.09 -9.26 5.09
N LEU A 17 4.97 -9.97 5.32
CA LEU A 17 4.92 -11.43 5.28
C LEU A 17 5.31 -11.95 3.90
N MET A 18 4.69 -11.45 2.83
CA MET A 18 4.95 -11.89 1.45
C MET A 18 6.39 -11.62 1.01
N SER A 19 6.98 -10.52 1.46
CA SER A 19 8.40 -10.24 1.19
C SER A 19 9.35 -11.25 1.84
N ARG A 20 8.94 -11.82 2.98
CA ARG A 20 9.70 -12.88 3.68
C ARG A 20 9.43 -14.25 3.07
N LEU A 21 8.18 -14.53 2.69
CA LEU A 21 7.84 -15.74 1.93
C LEU A 21 8.70 -15.85 0.66
N GLY A 22 8.89 -14.74 -0.08
CA GLY A 22 9.73 -14.73 -1.28
C GLY A 22 11.17 -15.25 -1.07
N MET A 23 11.70 -15.17 0.16
CA MET A 23 13.01 -15.72 0.54
C MET A 23 12.95 -17.18 1.03
N MET A 24 11.78 -17.65 1.42
CA MET A 24 11.53 -18.96 2.04
C MET A 24 10.59 -19.83 1.19
N MET A 25 10.31 -19.49 -0.08
CA MET A 25 9.32 -20.21 -0.90
C MET A 25 9.59 -21.72 -0.96
N GLY A 26 10.86 -22.14 -1.02
CA GLY A 26 11.24 -23.56 -1.02
C GLY A 26 10.88 -24.31 0.27
N ASP A 27 10.66 -23.60 1.37
CA ASP A 27 10.31 -24.18 2.67
C ASP A 27 8.79 -24.34 2.83
N PHE A 28 7.98 -23.76 1.93
CA PHE A 28 6.52 -23.81 1.94
C PHE A 28 5.93 -24.61 0.78
N VAL A 29 6.63 -25.62 0.27
CA VAL A 29 6.11 -26.46 -0.80
C VAL A 29 5.13 -27.50 -0.24
N ASN A 30 3.94 -27.60 -0.83
CA ASN A 30 2.84 -28.49 -0.40
C ASN A 30 3.21 -29.98 -0.24
N THR A 31 4.27 -30.45 -0.91
CA THR A 31 4.70 -31.84 -0.83
C THR A 31 5.60 -32.13 0.38
N LEU A 32 5.98 -31.09 1.14
CA LEU A 32 6.81 -31.26 2.34
C LEU A 32 5.99 -31.84 3.51
N PRO A 33 6.64 -32.59 4.41
CA PRO A 33 5.97 -33.10 5.61
C PRO A 33 5.38 -31.96 6.47
N ALA A 34 4.22 -32.20 7.11
CA ALA A 34 3.57 -31.21 7.97
C ALA A 34 4.48 -30.69 9.08
N GLU A 35 5.30 -31.54 9.70
CA GLU A 35 6.28 -31.13 10.71
C GLU A 35 7.31 -30.13 10.16
N TYR A 36 7.74 -30.31 8.92
CA TYR A 36 8.65 -29.38 8.26
C TYR A 36 7.96 -28.02 7.96
N LEU A 37 6.74 -28.07 7.47
CA LEU A 37 5.95 -26.85 7.20
C LEU A 37 5.65 -26.06 8.47
N GLU A 38 5.37 -26.76 9.57
CA GLU A 38 5.19 -26.12 10.88
C GLU A 38 6.47 -25.43 11.37
N LYS A 39 7.62 -26.07 11.19
CA LYS A 39 8.91 -25.46 11.47
C LYS A 39 9.16 -24.23 10.60
N ALA A 40 8.90 -24.32 9.29
CA ALA A 40 9.04 -23.20 8.36
C ALA A 40 8.13 -22.01 8.72
N LYS A 41 6.88 -22.28 9.16
CA LYS A 41 5.96 -21.28 9.69
C LYS A 41 6.59 -20.53 10.88
N ASN A 42 7.13 -21.26 11.84
CA ASN A 42 7.74 -20.68 13.03
C ASN A 42 9.00 -19.85 12.69
N GLU A 43 9.83 -20.33 11.78
CA GLU A 43 11.00 -19.59 11.28
C GLU A 43 10.59 -18.30 10.54
N MET A 44 9.47 -18.32 9.80
CA MET A 44 8.91 -17.13 9.16
C MET A 44 8.45 -16.10 10.20
N ILE A 45 7.75 -16.52 11.25
CA ILE A 45 7.31 -15.63 12.34
C ILE A 45 8.52 -15.00 13.02
N ASP A 46 9.54 -15.78 13.36
CA ASP A 46 10.80 -15.27 13.91
C ASP A 46 11.46 -14.24 12.99
N PHE A 47 11.49 -14.50 11.70
CA PHE A 47 12.11 -13.63 10.73
C PHE A 47 11.36 -12.29 10.57
N VAL A 48 10.03 -12.32 10.59
CA VAL A 48 9.19 -11.11 10.58
C VAL A 48 9.43 -10.30 11.86
N ALA A 49 9.40 -10.95 13.03
CA ALA A 49 9.65 -10.28 14.30
C ALA A 49 11.04 -9.62 14.35
N GLN A 50 12.08 -10.29 13.85
CA GLN A 50 13.44 -9.72 13.75
C GLN A 50 13.46 -8.50 12.82
N SER A 51 12.69 -8.55 11.70
CA SER A 51 12.62 -7.45 10.75
C SER A 51 11.96 -6.23 11.37
N ILE A 52 10.88 -6.43 12.11
CA ILE A 52 10.19 -5.36 12.86
C ILE A 52 11.15 -4.76 13.90
N ASN A 53 11.85 -5.59 14.67
CA ASN A 53 12.82 -5.11 15.66
C ASN A 53 13.94 -4.27 15.01
N LYS A 54 14.47 -4.70 13.87
CA LYS A 54 15.47 -3.92 13.12
C LYS A 54 14.94 -2.53 12.76
N ILE A 55 13.72 -2.45 12.27
CA ILE A 55 13.10 -1.18 11.86
C ILE A 55 12.79 -0.30 13.07
N ILE A 56 12.29 -0.86 14.18
CA ILE A 56 12.08 -0.09 15.42
C ILE A 56 13.40 0.50 15.93
N ASN A 57 14.48 -0.27 15.90
CA ASN A 57 15.80 0.22 16.30
C ASN A 57 16.36 1.25 15.30
N TYR A 58 16.17 1.05 14.00
CA TYR A 58 16.56 2.00 12.97
C TYR A 58 15.92 3.38 13.18
N TRP A 59 14.60 3.43 13.41
CA TRP A 59 13.93 4.69 13.69
C TRP A 59 14.24 5.23 15.09
N GLY A 60 14.58 4.36 16.04
CA GLY A 60 14.98 4.74 17.40
C GLY A 60 13.98 5.68 18.06
N PRO A 61 14.44 6.83 18.61
CA PRO A 61 13.56 7.78 19.30
C PRO A 61 12.68 8.62 18.36
N ARG A 62 12.75 8.41 17.03
CA ARG A 62 11.93 9.13 16.05
C ARG A 62 10.52 8.56 15.91
N ILE A 63 10.29 7.36 16.42
CA ILE A 63 8.95 6.76 16.50
C ILE A 63 8.56 6.53 17.95
N ASP A 64 7.32 6.80 18.24
CA ASP A 64 6.70 6.66 19.58
C ASP A 64 5.75 5.46 19.62
N ASN A 65 5.35 4.96 18.46
CA ASN A 65 4.38 3.87 18.37
C ASN A 65 4.54 3.05 17.09
N ILE A 66 4.05 1.82 17.13
CA ILE A 66 3.89 0.97 15.94
C ILE A 66 2.46 0.43 15.87
N MET A 67 2.02 0.13 14.66
CA MET A 67 0.80 -0.63 14.41
C MET A 67 0.95 -1.46 13.14
N MET A 68 0.15 -2.51 13.01
CA MET A 68 0.10 -3.36 11.82
C MET A 68 -1.29 -3.32 11.20
N VAL A 69 -1.33 -3.26 9.88
CA VAL A 69 -2.58 -3.33 9.11
C VAL A 69 -2.53 -4.53 8.18
N GLN A 70 -3.71 -5.11 7.87
CA GLN A 70 -3.80 -6.32 7.07
C GLN A 70 -4.99 -6.32 6.12
N ASP A 71 -4.86 -7.10 5.05
CA ASP A 71 -5.94 -7.35 4.11
C ASP A 71 -7.01 -8.25 4.73
N GLY A 72 -8.26 -7.81 4.64
CA GLY A 72 -9.44 -8.63 4.89
C GLY A 72 -10.24 -8.93 3.62
N GLY A 73 -9.62 -8.83 2.45
CA GLY A 73 -10.24 -8.88 1.15
C GLY A 73 -10.42 -7.50 0.53
N SER A 74 -11.20 -7.39 -0.56
CA SER A 74 -11.35 -6.13 -1.29
C SER A 74 -12.80 -5.85 -1.66
N TRP A 75 -13.34 -4.75 -1.16
CA TRP A 75 -14.63 -4.21 -1.58
C TRP A 75 -14.63 -3.79 -3.06
N ARG A 76 -13.45 -3.48 -3.64
CA ARG A 76 -13.31 -3.08 -5.06
C ARG A 76 -13.77 -4.18 -6.02
N LYS A 77 -13.71 -5.46 -5.60
CA LYS A 77 -14.23 -6.59 -6.37
C LYS A 77 -15.75 -6.57 -6.54
N THR A 78 -16.46 -5.83 -5.70
CA THR A 78 -17.94 -5.72 -5.76
C THR A 78 -18.42 -4.51 -6.58
N LEU A 79 -17.50 -3.67 -7.06
CA LEU A 79 -17.87 -2.50 -7.86
C LEU A 79 -18.54 -2.91 -9.18
N PRO A 80 -19.60 -2.22 -9.61
CA PRO A 80 -20.21 -2.44 -10.92
C PRO A 80 -19.19 -2.11 -12.02
N LYS A 81 -18.97 -3.08 -12.93
CA LYS A 81 -18.01 -2.94 -14.01
C LYS A 81 -18.64 -2.18 -15.18
N PRO A 82 -17.94 -1.19 -15.77
CA PRO A 82 -18.37 -0.57 -17.02
C PRO A 82 -18.32 -1.56 -18.19
N ALA A 83 -19.02 -1.25 -19.30
CA ALA A 83 -19.13 -2.14 -20.45
C ALA A 83 -17.79 -2.58 -21.06
N LEU A 84 -16.76 -1.75 -20.96
CA LEU A 84 -15.42 -2.04 -21.47
C LEU A 84 -14.59 -2.99 -20.59
N ILE A 85 -15.07 -3.36 -19.41
CA ILE A 85 -14.34 -4.19 -18.45
C ILE A 85 -15.01 -5.56 -18.32
N THR A 86 -14.31 -6.58 -18.76
CA THR A 86 -14.72 -7.99 -18.66
C THR A 86 -14.02 -8.73 -17.53
N GLU A 87 -12.80 -8.32 -17.20
CA GLU A 87 -12.00 -8.96 -16.18
C GLU A 87 -12.27 -8.38 -14.79
N GLU A 88 -11.84 -9.11 -13.77
CA GLU A 88 -11.99 -8.70 -12.38
C GLU A 88 -10.76 -7.94 -11.88
N TYR A 89 -10.97 -6.99 -10.99
CA TYR A 89 -9.90 -6.37 -10.22
C TYR A 89 -9.08 -7.44 -9.50
N LYS A 90 -7.75 -7.41 -9.68
CA LYS A 90 -6.82 -8.45 -9.16
C LYS A 90 -7.14 -9.89 -9.62
N GLY A 91 -7.98 -10.06 -10.66
CA GLY A 91 -8.41 -11.38 -11.15
C GLY A 91 -7.30 -12.19 -11.84
N ASN A 92 -6.19 -11.55 -12.20
CA ASN A 92 -4.98 -12.18 -12.73
C ASN A 92 -4.05 -12.75 -11.65
N ARG A 93 -4.34 -12.49 -10.36
CA ARG A 93 -3.57 -13.04 -9.25
C ARG A 93 -4.03 -14.46 -8.99
N VAL A 94 -3.28 -15.42 -9.51
CA VAL A 94 -3.50 -16.85 -9.27
C VAL A 94 -2.54 -17.26 -8.16
N ALA A 95 -3.08 -17.88 -7.11
CA ALA A 95 -2.26 -18.46 -6.07
C ALA A 95 -1.42 -19.60 -6.66
N ASP A 96 -0.15 -19.66 -6.31
CA ASP A 96 0.71 -20.78 -6.69
C ASP A 96 0.25 -22.02 -5.92
N GLU A 97 -0.26 -23.02 -6.65
CA GLU A 97 -0.81 -24.25 -6.07
C GLU A 97 0.28 -25.13 -5.42
N GLU A 98 1.55 -24.88 -5.73
CA GLU A 98 2.68 -25.59 -5.11
C GLU A 98 2.97 -25.09 -3.68
N ILE A 99 2.47 -23.93 -3.30
CA ILE A 99 2.71 -23.31 -1.99
C ILE A 99 1.68 -23.76 -0.95
N ALA A 100 2.16 -24.10 0.22
CA ALA A 100 1.36 -24.45 1.41
C ALA A 100 0.75 -23.20 2.08
N TRP A 101 -0.16 -22.52 1.38
CA TRP A 101 -0.75 -21.24 1.78
C TRP A 101 -1.39 -21.25 3.17
N ASN A 102 -1.96 -22.37 3.59
CA ASN A 102 -2.53 -22.50 4.94
C ASN A 102 -1.49 -22.22 6.04
N TYR A 103 -0.25 -22.67 5.89
CA TYR A 103 0.83 -22.37 6.86
C TYR A 103 1.29 -20.93 6.76
N VAL A 104 1.32 -20.34 5.57
CA VAL A 104 1.67 -18.93 5.37
C VAL A 104 0.64 -18.01 6.05
N TRP A 105 -0.64 -18.25 5.84
CA TRP A 105 -1.71 -17.47 6.48
C TRP A 105 -1.80 -17.73 7.97
N ASP A 106 -1.46 -18.93 8.41
CA ASP A 106 -1.38 -19.25 9.84
C ASP A 106 -0.24 -18.47 10.53
N ALA A 107 0.89 -18.29 9.85
CA ALA A 107 1.97 -17.42 10.34
C ALA A 107 1.47 -15.98 10.53
N LEU A 108 0.70 -15.44 9.57
CA LEU A 108 0.13 -14.11 9.67
C LEU A 108 -0.84 -13.98 10.84
N LYS A 109 -1.76 -14.94 11.00
CA LYS A 109 -2.70 -14.98 12.14
C LYS A 109 -1.98 -15.02 13.48
N THR A 110 -0.94 -15.83 13.59
CA THR A 110 -0.11 -15.91 14.80
C THR A 110 0.56 -14.58 15.10
N LEU A 111 1.11 -13.91 14.08
CA LEU A 111 1.69 -12.57 14.24
C LEU A 111 0.65 -11.55 14.73
N CYS A 112 -0.55 -11.54 14.17
CA CYS A 112 -1.63 -10.66 14.61
C CYS A 112 -1.96 -10.89 16.08
N HIS A 113 -2.16 -12.16 16.44
CA HIS A 113 -2.44 -12.53 17.82
C HIS A 113 -1.30 -12.07 18.77
N ASN A 114 -0.05 -12.27 18.36
CA ASN A 114 1.10 -11.80 19.14
C ASN A 114 1.13 -10.27 19.28
N PHE A 115 0.71 -9.52 18.26
CA PHE A 115 0.54 -8.08 18.36
C PHE A 115 -0.52 -7.72 19.42
N GLU A 116 -1.70 -8.33 19.33
CA GLU A 116 -2.81 -8.07 20.25
C GLU A 116 -2.46 -8.37 21.71
N VAL A 117 -1.88 -9.54 21.99
CA VAL A 117 -1.51 -9.93 23.37
C VAL A 117 -0.39 -9.07 23.96
N ASN A 118 0.40 -8.41 23.10
CA ASN A 118 1.44 -7.46 23.51
C ASN A 118 0.94 -5.99 23.43
N HIS A 119 -0.36 -5.78 23.36
CA HIS A 119 -0.98 -4.45 23.32
C HIS A 119 -0.47 -3.57 22.16
N ILE A 120 -0.23 -4.18 21.01
CA ILE A 120 0.12 -3.49 19.78
C ILE A 120 -1.10 -3.49 18.87
N THR A 121 -1.48 -2.33 18.36
CA THR A 121 -2.62 -2.22 17.45
C THR A 121 -2.38 -3.08 16.19
N CYS A 122 -3.29 -4.01 15.94
CA CYS A 122 -3.34 -4.80 14.72
C CYS A 122 -4.77 -4.77 14.19
N VAL A 123 -4.96 -4.32 12.95
CA VAL A 123 -6.30 -4.13 12.39
C VAL A 123 -6.47 -4.90 11.10
N THR A 124 -7.63 -5.55 11.01
CA THR A 124 -8.14 -6.19 9.80
C THR A 124 -9.67 -6.18 9.85
N GLU A 125 -10.33 -6.13 8.70
CA GLU A 125 -11.79 -6.20 8.61
C GLU A 125 -12.17 -6.79 7.25
N LYS A 126 -13.24 -7.54 7.20
CA LYS A 126 -13.73 -8.20 5.99
C LYS A 126 -13.94 -7.21 4.85
N ASN A 127 -13.44 -7.55 3.67
CA ASN A 127 -13.52 -6.75 2.44
C ASN A 127 -12.82 -5.38 2.51
N ILE A 128 -11.92 -5.16 3.45
CA ILE A 128 -11.08 -3.95 3.53
C ILE A 128 -9.64 -4.37 3.26
N GLU A 129 -9.00 -3.71 2.29
CA GLU A 129 -7.59 -3.95 1.95
C GLU A 129 -6.65 -3.24 2.94
N GLY A 130 -5.43 -3.74 3.10
CA GLY A 130 -4.38 -3.11 3.88
C GLY A 130 -4.10 -1.67 3.46
N ASP A 131 -4.23 -1.40 2.15
CA ASP A 131 -4.08 -0.05 1.57
C ASP A 131 -5.14 0.93 2.09
N ASP A 132 -6.39 0.47 2.23
CA ASP A 132 -7.48 1.28 2.79
C ASP A 132 -7.22 1.59 4.27
N TRP A 133 -6.65 0.62 5.01
CA TRP A 133 -6.24 0.81 6.39
C TRP A 133 -5.06 1.78 6.52
N CYS A 134 -4.05 1.69 5.64
CA CYS A 134 -2.95 2.66 5.58
C CYS A 134 -3.48 4.08 5.35
N TRP A 135 -4.44 4.23 4.41
CA TRP A 135 -5.11 5.50 4.18
C TRP A 135 -5.87 5.98 5.42
N TYR A 136 -6.73 5.14 6.00
CA TYR A 136 -7.56 5.50 7.14
C TYR A 136 -6.71 5.97 8.33
N TRP A 137 -5.76 5.15 8.74
CA TRP A 137 -4.94 5.43 9.91
C TRP A 137 -4.01 6.62 9.70
N SER A 138 -3.38 6.76 8.54
CA SER A 138 -2.55 7.92 8.26
C SER A 138 -3.35 9.23 8.34
N ARG A 139 -4.58 9.25 7.80
CA ARG A 139 -5.44 10.44 7.86
C ARG A 139 -5.97 10.72 9.26
N TYR A 140 -6.42 9.67 9.95
CA TYR A 140 -6.92 9.81 11.32
C TYR A 140 -5.83 10.32 12.27
N LEU A 141 -4.65 9.71 12.24
CA LEU A 141 -3.52 10.09 13.08
C LEU A 141 -3.02 11.50 12.76
N ASN A 142 -2.88 11.86 11.48
CA ASN A 142 -2.50 13.21 11.10
C ASN A 142 -3.53 14.24 11.58
N HIS A 143 -4.82 13.93 11.49
CA HIS A 143 -5.88 14.84 11.97
C HIS A 143 -5.81 15.12 13.48
N VAL A 144 -5.31 14.18 14.27
CA VAL A 144 -5.08 14.36 15.71
C VAL A 144 -3.65 14.80 16.06
N GLY A 145 -2.87 15.21 15.07
CA GLY A 145 -1.52 15.78 15.26
C GLY A 145 -0.40 14.76 15.40
N ILE A 146 -0.62 13.50 14.98
CA ILE A 146 0.37 12.43 15.03
C ILE A 146 0.93 12.18 13.63
N ASN A 147 2.25 12.23 13.49
CA ASN A 147 2.95 11.89 12.25
C ASN A 147 2.88 10.40 11.94
N THR A 148 2.96 10.04 10.67
CA THR A 148 2.94 8.62 10.26
C THR A 148 4.04 8.27 9.28
N ILE A 149 4.62 7.09 9.45
CA ILE A 149 5.54 6.46 8.53
C ILE A 149 4.88 5.18 8.06
N ILE A 150 4.64 5.03 6.75
CA ILE A 150 4.08 3.79 6.18
C ILE A 150 5.24 2.95 5.69
N TRP A 151 5.48 1.81 6.32
CA TRP A 151 6.54 0.86 5.95
C TRP A 151 5.99 -0.23 5.04
N THR A 152 6.36 -0.13 3.76
CA THR A 152 5.94 -1.05 2.70
C THR A 152 6.85 -0.96 1.48
N SER A 153 6.77 -1.89 0.53
CA SER A 153 7.30 -1.71 -0.81
C SER A 153 6.22 -1.37 -1.85
N ASP A 154 4.95 -1.36 -1.45
CA ASP A 154 3.88 -1.03 -2.38
C ASP A 154 3.96 0.44 -2.80
N ALA A 155 4.21 0.64 -4.10
CA ALA A 155 4.35 1.97 -4.67
C ALA A 155 3.03 2.76 -4.68
N ASP A 156 1.89 2.07 -4.59
CA ASP A 156 0.57 2.69 -4.59
C ASP A 156 0.34 3.51 -3.33
N LEU A 157 0.90 3.06 -2.21
CA LEU A 157 0.82 3.79 -0.94
C LEU A 157 1.63 5.10 -0.93
N LYS A 158 2.47 5.34 -1.94
CA LYS A 158 3.12 6.66 -2.13
C LYS A 158 2.10 7.78 -2.40
N GLN A 159 0.89 7.45 -2.87
CA GLN A 159 -0.20 8.45 -2.99
C GLN A 159 -0.66 9.03 -1.63
N LEU A 160 -0.26 8.42 -0.52
CA LEU A 160 -0.64 8.85 0.82
C LEU A 160 0.30 9.88 1.43
N VAL A 161 1.46 10.15 0.82
CA VAL A 161 2.43 11.12 1.36
C VAL A 161 1.84 12.53 1.31
N GLN A 162 1.76 13.15 2.48
CA GLN A 162 1.17 14.49 2.64
C GLN A 162 1.54 15.14 3.95
N ARG A 163 1.14 16.43 4.09
CA ARG A 163 1.04 17.14 5.36
C ARG A 163 -0.43 17.54 5.59
N ASP A 164 -0.93 17.32 6.78
CA ASP A 164 -2.26 17.82 7.19
C ASP A 164 -2.19 19.34 7.39
N PRO A 165 -3.01 20.13 6.67
CA PRO A 165 -2.93 21.59 6.72
C PRO A 165 -3.40 22.19 8.06
N THR A 166 -4.08 21.43 8.89
CA THR A 166 -4.62 21.89 10.17
C THR A 166 -3.65 21.64 11.32
N THR A 167 -3.06 20.45 11.36
CA THR A 167 -2.21 20.00 12.46
C THR A 167 -0.72 20.07 12.12
N ASN A 168 -0.36 20.23 10.86
CA ASN A 168 0.98 20.07 10.30
C ASN A 168 1.58 18.68 10.44
N ALA A 169 0.82 17.69 10.92
CA ALA A 169 1.27 16.31 10.95
C ALA A 169 1.44 15.76 9.53
N TRP A 170 2.45 14.95 9.36
CA TRP A 170 2.85 14.44 8.04
C TRP A 170 2.71 12.92 7.94
N THR A 171 2.56 12.45 6.70
CA THR A 171 2.68 11.05 6.29
C THR A 171 3.80 10.91 5.30
N VAL A 172 4.71 9.96 5.54
CA VAL A 172 5.78 9.58 4.61
C VAL A 172 5.70 8.09 4.29
N TRP A 173 6.16 7.73 3.11
CA TRP A 173 6.34 6.34 2.69
C TRP A 173 7.78 5.93 2.92
N PHE A 174 8.00 4.73 3.45
CA PHE A 174 9.32 4.20 3.76
C PHE A 174 9.46 2.76 3.27
N ASN A 175 10.63 2.48 2.70
CA ASN A 175 11.06 1.11 2.41
C ASN A 175 12.54 0.98 2.75
N ASP A 176 12.88 -0.07 3.47
CA ASP A 176 14.23 -0.34 3.97
C ASP A 176 15.29 -0.55 2.88
N ARG A 177 14.88 -0.70 1.62
CA ARG A 177 15.79 -0.87 0.46
C ARG A 177 15.89 0.34 -0.45
N SER A 178 14.80 1.11 -0.56
CA SER A 178 14.70 2.23 -1.51
C SER A 178 14.61 3.60 -0.86
N GLY A 179 14.56 3.65 0.47
CA GLY A 179 14.59 4.89 1.23
C GLY A 179 13.22 5.49 1.53
N LEU A 180 13.20 6.81 1.67
CA LEU A 180 12.09 7.60 2.14
C LEU A 180 11.48 8.42 0.99
N VAL A 181 10.16 8.45 0.93
CA VAL A 181 9.41 9.24 -0.06
C VAL A 181 8.51 10.25 0.67
N VAL A 182 8.59 11.50 0.26
CA VAL A 182 7.82 12.62 0.79
C VAL A 182 7.13 13.38 -0.34
N ASN A 183 6.14 14.21 0.02
CA ASN A 183 5.47 15.08 -0.95
C ASN A 183 6.45 16.17 -1.47
N GLU A 184 6.46 16.42 -2.77
CA GLU A 184 7.29 17.48 -3.37
C GLU A 184 6.98 18.89 -2.83
N ALA A 185 5.75 19.11 -2.34
CA ALA A 185 5.36 20.35 -1.68
C ALA A 185 6.16 20.61 -0.39
N GLU A 186 6.78 19.58 0.19
CA GLU A 186 7.62 19.66 1.37
C GLU A 186 9.10 19.94 1.04
N GLN A 187 9.46 19.98 -0.24
CA GLN A 187 10.81 20.37 -0.66
C GLN A 187 11.11 21.80 -0.17
N HIS A 188 12.18 21.96 0.62
CA HIS A 188 12.54 23.19 1.31
C HIS A 188 11.74 23.49 2.60
N SER A 189 10.97 22.53 3.14
CA SER A 189 10.39 22.62 4.47
C SER A 189 11.36 22.14 5.55
N ASP A 190 10.98 22.33 6.83
CA ASP A 190 11.72 21.79 7.98
C ASP A 190 11.72 20.24 8.04
N MET A 191 11.07 19.56 7.09
CA MET A 191 11.08 18.09 6.99
C MET A 191 12.52 17.54 6.82
N ASP A 192 13.37 18.25 6.09
CA ASP A 192 14.78 17.85 5.95
C ASP A 192 15.50 17.81 7.32
N MET A 193 15.14 18.71 8.26
CA MET A 193 15.67 18.69 9.63
C MET A 193 15.05 17.57 10.49
N LEU A 194 13.76 17.29 10.33
CA LEU A 194 13.08 16.20 11.05
C LEU A 194 13.53 14.81 10.60
N LEU A 195 13.89 14.71 9.32
CA LEU A 195 14.39 13.50 8.68
C LEU A 195 15.92 13.46 8.59
N ASN A 196 16.61 14.49 9.13
CA ASN A 196 18.06 14.60 9.06
C ASN A 196 18.72 13.45 9.82
N PHE A 197 19.31 12.55 9.06
CA PHE A 197 19.99 11.35 9.54
C PHE A 197 21.41 11.65 10.06
N ASP A 198 21.93 12.88 9.89
CA ASP A 198 23.28 13.29 10.32
C ASP A 198 23.48 13.29 11.84
N ALA A 199 22.41 13.13 12.62
CA ALA A 199 22.46 13.01 14.09
C ALA A 199 22.42 11.56 14.58
N VAL A 200 22.67 10.58 13.72
CA VAL A 200 22.47 9.15 14.00
C VAL A 200 23.73 8.55 14.59
N ASP A 201 23.55 7.73 15.63
CA ASP A 201 24.54 6.86 16.25
C ASP A 201 25.38 6.11 15.19
N PRO A 202 26.73 6.09 15.28
CA PRO A 202 27.61 5.36 14.35
C PRO A 202 27.29 3.87 14.17
N PHE A 203 26.56 3.26 15.10
CA PHE A 203 26.02 1.90 14.95
C PHE A 203 24.93 1.81 13.87
N LEU A 204 24.24 2.91 13.59
CA LEU A 204 23.22 3.01 12.55
C LEU A 204 23.82 3.33 11.17
N GLU A 205 25.06 3.83 11.06
CA GLU A 205 25.75 4.02 9.78
C GLU A 205 25.80 2.73 8.95
N GLN A 206 25.99 1.57 9.59
CA GLN A 206 26.00 0.28 8.88
C GLN A 206 24.63 -0.14 8.32
N ILE A 207 23.55 0.44 8.82
CA ILE A 207 22.18 0.22 8.32
C ILE A 207 21.80 1.34 7.35
N CYS A 208 22.30 2.56 7.59
CA CYS A 208 22.03 3.76 6.81
C CYS A 208 22.72 3.78 5.44
N ASP A 209 23.77 3.02 5.19
CA ASP A 209 24.40 2.88 3.85
C ASP A 209 23.40 2.56 2.71
N ARG A 210 22.13 2.30 3.04
CA ARG A 210 21.06 2.01 2.10
C ARG A 210 19.92 3.03 2.05
N VAL A 211 19.82 3.96 2.99
CA VAL A 211 18.71 4.93 3.08
C VAL A 211 19.15 6.34 2.69
N GLU A 212 20.20 6.47 1.90
CA GLU A 212 20.69 7.75 1.36
C GLU A 212 19.72 8.46 0.41
N HIS A 213 18.52 7.93 0.16
CA HIS A 213 17.64 8.47 -0.86
C HIS A 213 16.33 8.99 -0.28
N LEU A 214 16.33 10.30 -0.03
CA LEU A 214 15.09 11.05 0.12
C LEU A 214 14.58 11.40 -1.29
N THR A 215 13.35 10.97 -1.60
CA THR A 215 12.71 11.22 -2.90
C THR A 215 11.50 12.10 -2.71
N TYR A 216 11.42 13.17 -3.48
CA TYR A 216 10.25 14.06 -3.53
C TYR A 216 9.34 13.68 -4.70
N ILE A 217 8.06 13.52 -4.43
CA ILE A 217 7.07 13.19 -5.48
C ILE A 217 5.81 14.04 -5.34
N ASN A 218 5.11 14.20 -6.45
CA ASN A 218 3.71 14.61 -6.41
C ASN A 218 2.83 13.35 -6.28
N PRO A 219 2.15 13.14 -5.13
CA PRO A 219 1.35 11.94 -4.88
C PRO A 219 0.18 11.77 -5.85
N ASP A 220 -0.38 12.87 -6.38
CA ASP A 220 -1.46 12.84 -7.36
C ASP A 220 -1.04 12.16 -8.68
N ASN A 221 0.26 12.22 -9.03
CA ASN A 221 0.79 11.58 -10.23
C ASN A 221 0.65 10.06 -10.20
N ILE A 222 0.72 9.44 -9.02
CA ILE A 222 0.53 7.99 -8.86
C ILE A 222 -0.88 7.60 -9.32
N VAL A 223 -1.87 8.30 -8.80
CA VAL A 223 -3.29 8.05 -9.13
C VAL A 223 -3.55 8.34 -10.61
N MET A 224 -3.17 9.53 -11.09
CA MET A 224 -3.42 9.95 -12.47
C MET A 224 -2.79 9.00 -13.49
N SER A 225 -1.54 8.57 -13.26
CA SER A 225 -0.86 7.63 -14.16
C SER A 225 -1.58 6.29 -14.22
N LYS A 226 -1.97 5.71 -13.09
CA LYS A 226 -2.65 4.41 -13.06
C LYS A 226 -4.06 4.46 -13.65
N VAL A 227 -4.78 5.55 -13.46
CA VAL A 227 -6.11 5.73 -14.07
C VAL A 227 -6.02 5.74 -15.61
N ILE A 228 -5.01 6.39 -16.16
CA ILE A 228 -4.84 6.54 -17.61
C ILE A 228 -4.11 5.35 -18.23
N CYS A 229 -2.98 4.96 -17.66
CA CYS A 229 -2.10 3.93 -18.23
C CYS A 229 -2.49 2.50 -17.82
N GLY A 230 -3.35 2.38 -16.80
CA GLY A 230 -3.71 1.11 -16.19
C GLY A 230 -2.62 0.56 -15.27
N ASP A 231 -2.92 -0.57 -14.64
CA ASP A 231 -1.99 -1.33 -13.82
C ASP A 231 -2.13 -2.83 -14.10
N GLN A 232 -1.06 -3.44 -14.58
CA GLN A 232 -1.07 -4.87 -14.89
C GLN A 232 -1.06 -5.74 -13.63
N GLY A 233 -0.42 -5.29 -12.55
CA GLY A 233 -0.36 -6.01 -11.29
C GLY A 233 -1.74 -6.20 -10.68
N ASP A 234 -2.59 -5.18 -10.77
CA ASP A 234 -3.95 -5.16 -10.23
C ASP A 234 -5.02 -5.44 -11.29
N ASN A 235 -4.60 -5.79 -12.50
CA ASN A 235 -5.50 -6.02 -13.63
C ASN A 235 -6.38 -4.80 -13.96
N ILE A 236 -5.85 -3.59 -13.77
CA ILE A 236 -6.51 -2.34 -14.14
C ILE A 236 -6.17 -2.03 -15.60
N LYS A 237 -7.18 -1.88 -16.42
CA LYS A 237 -6.99 -1.62 -17.86
C LYS A 237 -6.64 -0.15 -18.12
N ALA A 238 -5.74 0.09 -19.07
CA ALA A 238 -5.49 1.45 -19.57
C ALA A 238 -6.76 2.04 -20.16
N LEU A 239 -6.98 3.34 -19.94
CA LEU A 239 -8.18 4.06 -20.35
C LEU A 239 -8.48 3.94 -21.86
N ILE A 240 -7.44 4.06 -22.70
CA ILE A 240 -7.56 3.85 -24.14
C ILE A 240 -6.68 2.69 -24.58
N ARG A 241 -7.28 1.76 -25.31
CA ARG A 241 -6.63 0.57 -25.87
C ARG A 241 -7.09 0.38 -27.31
N VAL A 242 -6.15 0.09 -28.20
CA VAL A 242 -6.45 -0.22 -29.60
C VAL A 242 -5.72 -1.51 -29.98
N GLU A 243 -6.47 -2.52 -30.35
CA GLU A 243 -5.92 -3.75 -30.86
C GLU A 243 -5.52 -3.57 -32.33
N HIS A 244 -4.35 -4.01 -32.69
CA HIS A 244 -3.90 -4.07 -34.08
C HIS A 244 -3.19 -5.39 -34.37
N THR A 245 -3.40 -5.89 -35.56
CA THR A 245 -2.72 -7.09 -36.04
C THR A 245 -1.43 -6.68 -36.76
N THR A 246 -0.31 -7.19 -36.28
CA THR A 246 1.00 -6.95 -36.93
C THR A 246 1.07 -7.67 -38.27
N ASN A 247 2.01 -7.28 -39.15
CA ASN A 247 2.28 -7.95 -40.44
C ASN A 247 2.63 -9.45 -40.30
N LYS A 248 2.93 -9.92 -39.07
CA LYS A 248 3.19 -11.34 -38.74
C LYS A 248 1.96 -12.04 -38.15
N GLY A 249 0.76 -11.45 -38.24
CA GLY A 249 -0.49 -12.02 -37.72
C GLY A 249 -0.62 -12.00 -36.19
N LYS A 250 0.28 -11.35 -35.45
CA LYS A 250 0.18 -11.24 -34.00
C LYS A 250 -0.69 -10.05 -33.62
N VAL A 251 -1.67 -10.27 -32.77
CA VAL A 251 -2.45 -9.18 -32.14
C VAL A 251 -1.56 -8.49 -31.11
N ARG A 252 -1.53 -7.16 -31.16
CA ARG A 252 -0.89 -6.30 -30.17
C ARG A 252 -1.89 -5.27 -29.69
N ILE A 253 -1.76 -4.87 -28.43
CA ILE A 253 -2.59 -3.84 -27.83
C ILE A 253 -1.74 -2.58 -27.65
N ASN A 254 -2.09 -1.52 -28.36
CA ASN A 254 -1.60 -0.18 -28.05
C ASN A 254 -2.36 0.35 -26.84
N ARG A 255 -1.64 0.78 -25.83
CA ARG A 255 -2.16 1.42 -24.62
C ARG A 255 -1.42 2.72 -24.38
N VAL A 256 -2.03 3.65 -23.64
CA VAL A 256 -1.37 4.89 -23.23
C VAL A 256 -0.15 4.53 -22.35
N SER A 257 0.99 5.06 -22.71
CA SER A 257 2.22 4.95 -21.92
C SER A 257 2.35 6.15 -20.98
N GLU A 258 3.11 5.98 -19.89
CA GLU A 258 3.39 7.10 -18.98
C GLU A 258 4.04 8.30 -19.67
N LYS A 259 4.90 8.06 -20.66
CA LYS A 259 5.53 9.12 -21.44
C LYS A 259 4.50 9.95 -22.20
N GLU A 260 3.51 9.30 -22.81
CA GLU A 260 2.43 9.99 -23.54
C GLU A 260 1.50 10.71 -22.57
N TRP A 261 1.16 10.06 -21.47
CA TRP A 261 0.36 10.68 -20.43
C TRP A 261 1.03 11.95 -19.88
N ASN A 262 2.31 11.90 -19.54
CA ASN A 262 3.05 13.05 -19.03
C ASN A 262 3.05 14.21 -20.03
N LYS A 263 3.19 13.94 -21.32
CA LYS A 263 3.07 14.96 -22.38
C LYS A 263 1.68 15.59 -22.41
N VAL A 264 0.62 14.77 -22.42
CA VAL A 264 -0.77 15.25 -22.40
C VAL A 264 -1.06 16.06 -21.14
N LYS A 265 -0.59 15.59 -19.99
CA LYS A 265 -0.72 16.26 -18.70
C LYS A 265 -0.10 17.67 -18.73
N GLU A 266 1.11 17.79 -19.26
CA GLU A 266 1.81 19.09 -19.42
C GLU A 266 1.07 20.01 -20.38
N GLU A 267 0.67 19.52 -21.58
CA GLU A 267 -0.05 20.30 -22.58
C GLU A 267 -1.40 20.83 -22.09
N LEU A 268 -2.06 20.07 -21.22
CA LEU A 268 -3.35 20.45 -20.62
C LEU A 268 -3.21 21.23 -19.32
N GLY A 269 -2.00 21.33 -18.74
CA GLY A 269 -1.74 22.02 -17.50
C GLY A 269 -2.31 21.29 -16.27
N ILE A 270 -2.45 19.97 -16.31
CA ILE A 270 -3.00 19.15 -15.21
C ILE A 270 -1.91 18.98 -14.14
N LYS A 271 -2.17 19.46 -12.93
CA LYS A 271 -1.22 19.39 -11.81
C LYS A 271 -1.76 18.64 -10.61
N THR A 272 -3.06 18.70 -10.37
CA THR A 272 -3.73 18.13 -9.20
C THR A 272 -4.78 17.12 -9.62
N ILE A 273 -5.21 16.29 -8.66
CA ILE A 273 -6.30 15.33 -8.87
C ILE A 273 -7.63 16.05 -9.19
N GLU A 274 -7.83 17.26 -8.67
CA GLU A 274 -9.03 18.04 -8.97
C GLU A 274 -8.99 18.59 -10.41
N ASP A 275 -7.84 19.09 -10.89
CA ASP A 275 -7.67 19.44 -12.31
C ASP A 275 -7.96 18.22 -13.19
N PHE A 276 -7.46 17.06 -12.80
CA PHE A 276 -7.63 15.80 -13.52
C PHE A 276 -9.10 15.41 -13.65
N LYS A 277 -9.85 15.45 -12.55
CA LYS A 277 -11.29 15.15 -12.53
C LYS A 277 -12.11 16.14 -13.38
N HIS A 278 -11.81 17.43 -13.27
CA HIS A 278 -12.52 18.47 -14.02
C HIS A 278 -12.25 18.42 -15.52
N ASN A 279 -11.08 17.96 -15.94
CA ASN A 279 -10.70 17.91 -17.37
C ASN A 279 -10.83 16.52 -17.98
N LYS A 280 -11.52 15.55 -17.38
CA LYS A 280 -11.55 14.15 -17.83
C LYS A 280 -11.97 14.00 -19.31
N GLU A 281 -13.00 14.71 -19.77
CA GLU A 281 -13.43 14.70 -21.19
C GLU A 281 -12.33 15.24 -22.12
N ARG A 282 -11.71 16.36 -21.75
CA ARG A 282 -10.65 16.99 -22.53
C ARG A 282 -9.41 16.10 -22.60
N ILE A 283 -9.08 15.41 -21.53
CA ILE A 283 -7.98 14.41 -21.46
C ILE A 283 -8.27 13.28 -22.45
N ILE A 284 -9.47 12.70 -22.39
CA ILE A 284 -9.89 11.60 -23.29
C ILE A 284 -9.83 12.04 -24.74
N GLN A 285 -10.36 13.23 -25.08
CA GLN A 285 -10.31 13.79 -26.43
C GLN A 285 -8.86 13.91 -26.90
N HIS A 286 -7.98 14.48 -26.09
CA HIS A 286 -6.58 14.68 -26.42
C HIS A 286 -5.85 13.36 -26.67
N LEU A 287 -6.07 12.36 -25.81
CA LEU A 287 -5.50 11.03 -25.98
C LEU A 287 -5.99 10.36 -27.28
N ARG A 288 -7.28 10.49 -27.63
CA ARG A 288 -7.83 9.94 -28.88
C ARG A 288 -7.26 10.61 -30.14
N MET A 289 -6.78 11.85 -30.05
CA MET A 289 -6.11 12.54 -31.15
C MET A 289 -4.69 12.05 -31.42
N LEU A 290 -4.09 11.29 -30.54
CA LEU A 290 -2.78 10.68 -30.76
C LEU A 290 -2.87 9.66 -31.91
N PRO A 291 -1.97 9.70 -32.93
CA PRO A 291 -2.10 8.89 -34.14
C PRO A 291 -2.31 7.37 -33.88
N ARG A 292 -1.70 6.83 -32.84
CA ARG A 292 -1.81 5.41 -32.50
C ARG A 292 -3.15 5.00 -31.89
N PHE A 293 -3.99 5.98 -31.52
CA PHE A 293 -5.32 5.78 -30.96
C PHE A 293 -6.43 6.29 -31.85
N ALA A 294 -6.12 6.76 -33.08
CA ALA A 294 -7.10 7.26 -34.04
C ALA A 294 -8.19 6.24 -34.41
N GLU A 295 -7.88 4.94 -34.28
CA GLU A 295 -8.82 3.84 -34.53
C GLU A 295 -9.62 3.41 -33.26
N CYS A 296 -9.52 4.15 -32.15
CA CYS A 296 -10.30 3.86 -30.95
C CYS A 296 -11.80 4.06 -31.25
N LYS A 297 -12.56 2.96 -31.15
CA LYS A 297 -13.99 2.91 -31.44
C LYS A 297 -14.88 3.11 -30.21
N ASP A 298 -14.28 3.10 -29.03
CA ASP A 298 -15.02 3.24 -27.78
C ASP A 298 -15.74 4.59 -27.73
N SER A 299 -16.96 4.62 -27.24
CA SER A 299 -17.71 5.88 -27.13
C SER A 299 -17.09 6.76 -26.03
N MET A 300 -17.37 8.08 -26.09
CA MET A 300 -16.95 8.99 -25.03
C MET A 300 -17.57 8.58 -23.67
N GLY A 301 -18.84 8.16 -23.69
CA GLY A 301 -19.53 7.69 -22.47
C GLY A 301 -18.84 6.48 -21.84
N ASP A 302 -18.53 5.46 -22.64
CA ASP A 302 -17.84 4.26 -22.14
C ASP A 302 -16.46 4.58 -21.56
N LEU A 303 -15.72 5.52 -22.18
CA LEU A 303 -14.41 5.94 -21.69
C LEU A 303 -14.51 6.79 -20.40
N LEU A 304 -15.56 7.59 -20.26
CA LEU A 304 -15.83 8.31 -19.01
C LEU A 304 -16.19 7.37 -17.88
N ASP A 305 -17.04 6.39 -18.13
CA ASP A 305 -17.39 5.34 -17.15
C ASP A 305 -16.15 4.55 -16.73
N MET A 306 -15.28 4.23 -17.68
CA MET A 306 -14.01 3.56 -17.41
C MET A 306 -13.05 4.43 -16.60
N PHE A 307 -12.98 5.75 -16.87
CA PHE A 307 -12.19 6.70 -16.10
C PHE A 307 -12.64 6.71 -14.64
N ASP A 308 -13.94 6.85 -14.40
CA ASP A 308 -14.50 6.90 -13.04
C ASP A 308 -14.35 5.56 -12.30
N TYR A 309 -14.45 4.44 -13.02
CA TYR A 309 -14.18 3.11 -12.50
C TYR A 309 -12.71 2.93 -12.08
N ASN A 310 -11.76 3.29 -12.97
CA ASN A 310 -10.34 3.23 -12.63
C ASN A 310 -10.00 4.13 -11.44
N MET A 311 -10.60 5.33 -11.36
CA MET A 311 -10.47 6.21 -10.19
C MET A 311 -10.91 5.50 -8.90
N SER A 312 -12.02 4.76 -8.94
CA SER A 312 -12.54 4.03 -7.79
C SER A 312 -11.65 2.85 -7.37
N LEU A 313 -10.92 2.27 -8.31
CA LEU A 313 -9.98 1.19 -8.04
C LEU A 313 -8.65 1.68 -7.43
N VAL A 314 -8.15 2.82 -7.92
CA VAL A 314 -6.77 3.29 -7.66
C VAL A 314 -6.70 4.26 -6.49
N ARG A 315 -7.66 5.20 -6.39
CA ARG A 315 -7.54 6.31 -5.43
C ARG A 315 -7.91 5.89 -4.02
N LEU A 316 -6.98 5.99 -3.11
CA LEU A 316 -7.18 5.81 -1.67
C LEU A 316 -7.71 7.11 -1.06
N HIS A 317 -9.04 7.28 -1.05
CA HIS A 317 -9.69 8.48 -0.56
C HIS A 317 -11.13 8.20 -0.13
N LYS A 318 -11.61 8.92 0.90
CA LYS A 318 -12.98 8.75 1.44
C LYS A 318 -14.11 8.82 0.40
N GLU A 319 -13.89 9.57 -0.70
CA GLU A 319 -14.90 9.69 -1.78
C GLU A 319 -15.06 8.38 -2.56
N GLN A 320 -14.03 7.53 -2.58
CA GLN A 320 -14.03 6.26 -3.31
C GLN A 320 -14.50 5.09 -2.44
N ILE A 321 -14.17 5.12 -1.14
CA ILE A 321 -14.50 4.04 -0.22
C ILE A 321 -15.98 4.09 0.13
N PRO A 322 -16.77 3.02 -0.10
CA PRO A 322 -18.19 3.00 0.25
C PRO A 322 -18.42 3.25 1.74
N ARG A 323 -19.55 3.91 2.04
CA ARG A 323 -19.85 4.39 3.41
C ARG A 323 -19.85 3.28 4.46
N GLU A 324 -20.33 2.10 4.11
CA GLU A 324 -20.34 0.93 5.01
C GLU A 324 -18.94 0.55 5.47
N PHE A 325 -17.93 0.59 4.58
CA PHE A 325 -16.54 0.29 4.93
C PHE A 325 -15.89 1.43 5.72
N GLN A 326 -16.22 2.69 5.40
CA GLN A 326 -15.79 3.82 6.25
C GLN A 326 -16.34 3.68 7.68
N LEU A 327 -17.61 3.25 7.84
CA LEU A 327 -18.20 3.02 9.15
C LEU A 327 -17.58 1.82 9.87
N ALA A 328 -17.24 0.76 9.13
CA ALA A 328 -16.50 -0.38 9.69
C ALA A 328 -15.13 0.06 10.21
N MET A 329 -14.34 0.77 9.41
CA MET A 329 -13.04 1.29 9.82
C MET A 329 -13.13 2.22 11.05
N ASN A 330 -14.17 3.06 11.12
CA ASN A 330 -14.36 3.98 12.25
C ASN A 330 -14.62 3.27 13.58
N LYS A 331 -15.07 2.00 13.59
CA LYS A 331 -15.24 1.24 14.84
C LYS A 331 -13.90 0.92 15.49
N HIS A 332 -12.84 0.80 14.70
CA HIS A 332 -11.50 0.45 15.16
C HIS A 332 -10.68 1.63 15.71
N LYS A 333 -11.21 2.87 15.62
CA LYS A 333 -10.44 4.05 16.09
C LYS A 333 -10.05 3.98 17.56
N ASP A 334 -10.90 3.36 18.38
CA ASP A 334 -10.68 3.24 19.83
C ASP A 334 -9.74 2.06 20.17
N GLU A 335 -9.34 1.26 19.17
CA GLU A 335 -8.37 0.17 19.30
C GLU A 335 -6.92 0.66 19.17
N TYR A 336 -6.71 1.95 18.89
CA TYR A 336 -5.37 2.52 18.83
C TYR A 336 -4.73 2.51 20.21
N LEU A 337 -3.73 1.67 20.37
CA LEU A 337 -2.97 1.49 21.61
C LEU A 337 -1.60 2.17 21.47
N ILE A 338 -1.06 2.62 22.59
CA ILE A 338 0.32 3.10 22.68
C ILE A 338 1.20 1.96 23.13
N THR A 339 2.11 1.58 22.28
CA THR A 339 3.06 0.47 22.51
C THR A 339 4.24 0.95 23.33
N ASP A 340 4.67 0.16 24.30
CA ASP A 340 5.95 0.36 24.98
C ASP A 340 7.09 -0.13 24.06
N LEU A 341 7.62 0.79 23.27
CA LEU A 341 8.69 0.48 22.31
C LEU A 341 10.01 0.11 22.99
N ASP A 342 10.29 0.62 24.18
CA ASP A 342 11.52 0.27 24.91
C ASP A 342 11.45 -1.17 25.42
N TYR A 343 10.26 -1.57 25.90
CA TYR A 343 10.02 -2.98 26.21
C TYR A 343 10.19 -3.86 24.97
N LEU A 344 9.60 -3.46 23.85
CA LEU A 344 9.60 -4.23 22.61
C LEU A 344 11.01 -4.38 22.02
N ARG A 345 11.83 -3.31 22.03
CA ARG A 345 13.24 -3.35 21.60
C ARG A 345 14.04 -4.40 22.35
N ASN A 346 13.82 -4.50 23.66
CA ASN A 346 14.53 -5.45 24.52
C ASN A 346 13.93 -6.86 24.48
N ASN A 347 12.67 -7.01 24.11
CA ASN A 347 11.91 -8.26 24.20
C ASN A 347 11.21 -8.62 22.89
N TYR A 348 11.72 -8.23 21.72
CA TYR A 348 11.05 -8.43 20.42
C TYR A 348 10.61 -9.88 20.14
N LYS A 349 11.22 -10.87 20.82
CA LYS A 349 10.85 -12.28 20.73
C LYS A 349 9.41 -12.56 21.18
N VAL A 350 8.78 -11.65 21.91
CA VAL A 350 7.35 -11.76 22.23
C VAL A 350 6.48 -11.73 20.97
N LEU A 351 6.94 -11.07 19.90
CA LEU A 351 6.28 -11.09 18.60
C LEU A 351 6.45 -12.42 17.85
N ALA A 352 7.47 -13.18 18.23
CA ALA A 352 7.78 -14.49 17.68
C ALA A 352 7.28 -15.63 18.59
N ALA A 353 6.55 -15.33 19.66
CA ALA A 353 5.98 -16.35 20.53
C ALA A 353 5.03 -17.24 19.72
N HIS A 354 5.27 -18.56 19.76
CA HIS A 354 4.48 -19.54 18.99
C HIS A 354 3.20 -19.87 19.76
N THR A 355 2.28 -18.91 19.82
CA THR A 355 0.97 -19.07 20.45
C THR A 355 -0.08 -19.31 19.38
N GLU A 356 -0.98 -20.27 19.62
CA GLU A 356 -2.10 -20.49 18.70
C GLU A 356 -3.08 -19.33 18.81
N PRO A 357 -3.47 -18.72 17.68
CA PRO A 357 -4.49 -17.67 17.67
C PRO A 357 -5.84 -18.25 18.12
N VAL A 358 -6.64 -17.45 18.80
CA VAL A 358 -8.01 -17.85 19.16
C VAL A 358 -8.83 -17.95 17.87
N GLU A 359 -9.32 -19.13 17.55
CA GLU A 359 -10.05 -19.42 16.29
C GLU A 359 -11.21 -18.45 16.00
N GLU A 360 -11.83 -17.86 17.02
CA GLU A 360 -12.95 -16.92 16.87
C GLU A 360 -12.57 -15.61 16.20
N LEU A 361 -11.32 -15.14 16.35
CA LEU A 361 -10.86 -13.86 15.80
C LEU A 361 -10.75 -13.86 14.26
N PHE A 362 -10.67 -15.03 13.63
CA PHE A 362 -10.35 -15.14 12.21
C PHE A 362 -11.38 -15.94 11.39
N LYS A 363 -12.49 -16.33 12.00
CA LYS A 363 -13.53 -17.20 11.38
C LYS A 363 -14.10 -16.65 10.07
N ASP A 364 -14.12 -15.35 9.89
CA ASP A 364 -14.78 -14.68 8.78
C ASP A 364 -13.81 -14.02 7.78
N LEU A 365 -12.50 -14.20 7.94
CA LEU A 365 -11.52 -13.63 7.02
C LEU A 365 -11.33 -14.55 5.80
N PRO A 366 -11.39 -14.01 4.59
CA PRO A 366 -11.22 -14.76 3.35
C PRO A 366 -9.73 -14.95 3.02
N PHE A 367 -9.03 -15.76 3.80
CA PHE A 367 -7.67 -16.16 3.47
C PHE A 367 -7.66 -17.34 2.53
#